data_f54c0b2b06974d740eac4649b8f8c8e8
#
_entry.id   f54c0b2b06974d740eac4649b8f8c8e8
#
_cell.length_a   1.000
_cell.length_b   1.000
_cell.length_c   1.000
_cell.angle_alpha   90.00
_cell.angle_beta   90.00
_cell.angle_gamma   90.00
#
_symmetry.space_group_name_H-M   'P 1'
#
loop_
_entity.id
_entity.type
_entity.pdbx_description
1 polymer ?
#
loop_
_entity_poly.entity_id
_entity_poly.type
_entity_poly.pdbx_seq_one_letter_code
_entity_poly.pdbx_strand_id
1 'polypeptide(L)'
;KMAATMKKGVAAEDVNVTFEDQQKINKFARNTNRMSELKDEIEAKKKSLQNLEDASDDLMMCEDDAMLIPYQIGDVFISHSQEETQEMLEAAKEALQDEIKALEGRVSSIQEVLGDLKVQLYAKFGNNINLEADES
;
A
#
# COMPACT_ATOMS: atom_id res chain seq x y z
N LYS A 1 -2.86 10.39 -9.63
CA LYS A 1 -2.89 9.37 -10.60
C LYS A 1 -2.11 9.72 -11.81
N MET A 2 -1.35 8.80 -12.29
CA MET A 2 -0.40 9.11 -13.27
C MET A 2 -0.59 8.26 -14.51
N ALA A 3 -0.25 8.78 -15.61
CA ALA A 3 -0.31 8.05 -16.86
C ALA A 3 0.99 8.21 -17.61
N ALA A 4 1.38 7.16 -18.29
CA ALA A 4 2.56 7.24 -19.13
C ALA A 4 2.11 7.68 -20.51
N THR A 5 2.60 8.82 -20.96
CA THR A 5 2.17 9.36 -22.24
C THR A 5 3.36 9.90 -22.99
N MET A 6 3.21 9.98 -24.29
CA MET A 6 4.21 10.60 -25.14
C MET A 6 3.91 12.09 -25.23
N LYS A 7 4.96 12.90 -25.25
CA LYS A 7 4.78 14.33 -25.36
C LYS A 7 4.35 14.71 -26.77
N LYS A 8 3.39 15.62 -26.80
CA LYS A 8 2.90 16.07 -28.08
C LYS A 8 3.85 17.00 -28.74
N GLY A 9 3.86 16.99 -30.03
CA GLY A 9 4.61 17.97 -30.79
C GLY A 9 6.10 17.81 -30.84
N VAL A 10 6.59 16.81 -30.14
CA VAL A 10 8.01 16.58 -30.21
C VAL A 10 8.26 15.75 -31.44
N ALA A 11 9.27 16.08 -32.16
CA ALA A 11 9.63 15.49 -33.42
C ALA A 11 9.21 14.03 -33.50
N ALA A 12 7.99 13.82 -33.87
CA ALA A 12 7.44 12.47 -33.87
C ALA A 12 8.15 11.60 -34.88
N GLU A 13 8.73 12.21 -35.90
CA GLU A 13 9.40 11.43 -36.91
C GLU A 13 10.63 10.75 -36.34
N ASP A 14 11.17 11.25 -35.23
CA ASP A 14 12.33 10.64 -34.63
C ASP A 14 12.00 9.65 -33.56
N VAL A 15 10.72 9.49 -33.20
CA VAL A 15 10.33 8.63 -32.14
C VAL A 15 9.41 7.56 -32.68
N ASN A 16 9.96 6.38 -32.80
CA ASN A 16 9.20 5.27 -33.36
C ASN A 16 8.74 4.36 -32.23
N VAL A 17 7.47 4.40 -31.92
CA VAL A 17 6.91 3.61 -30.83
C VAL A 17 6.53 2.25 -31.38
N THR A 18 7.27 1.24 -30.99
CA THR A 18 6.97 -0.11 -31.43
C THR A 18 5.89 -0.71 -30.55
N PHE A 19 5.41 -1.89 -30.96
CA PHE A 19 4.44 -2.62 -30.16
C PHE A 19 5.02 -2.94 -28.79
N GLU A 20 6.29 -3.33 -28.75
CA GLU A 20 6.94 -3.62 -27.48
C GLU A 20 7.03 -2.40 -26.59
N ASP A 21 7.33 -1.25 -27.19
CA ASP A 21 7.39 -0.02 -26.44
C ASP A 21 6.04 0.31 -25.84
N GLN A 22 4.98 0.12 -26.63
CA GLN A 22 3.65 0.39 -26.13
C GLN A 22 3.29 -0.55 -24.99
N GLN A 23 3.73 -1.80 -25.08
CA GLN A 23 3.48 -2.73 -24.00
C GLN A 23 4.19 -2.31 -22.72
N LYS A 24 5.40 -1.79 -22.86
CA LYS A 24 6.13 -1.31 -21.68
C LYS A 24 5.43 -0.11 -21.05
N ILE A 25 4.94 0.78 -21.90
CA ILE A 25 4.22 1.94 -21.39
C ILE A 25 2.96 1.50 -20.67
N ASN A 26 2.23 0.55 -21.26
CA ASN A 26 1.02 0.04 -20.62
C ASN A 26 1.33 -0.66 -19.31
N LYS A 27 2.42 -1.41 -19.29
CA LYS A 27 2.82 -2.09 -18.07
C LYS A 27 3.19 -1.09 -16.99
N PHE A 28 3.86 -0.02 -17.38
CA PHE A 28 4.20 1.03 -16.44
C PHE A 28 2.94 1.62 -15.82
N ALA A 29 1.95 1.93 -16.65
CA ALA A 29 0.71 2.52 -16.15
C ALA A 29 -0.04 1.57 -15.23
N ARG A 30 -0.11 0.29 -15.60
CA ARG A 30 -0.80 -0.69 -14.77
C ARG A 30 -0.11 -0.84 -13.42
N ASN A 31 1.21 -0.88 -13.43
CA ASN A 31 1.94 -1.05 -12.18
C ASN A 31 1.84 0.20 -11.31
N THR A 32 1.83 1.37 -11.91
CA THR A 32 1.63 2.60 -11.15
C THR A 32 0.29 2.60 -10.46
N ASN A 33 -0.75 2.20 -11.18
CA ASN A 33 -2.08 2.14 -10.58
C ASN A 33 -2.15 1.09 -9.49
N ARG A 34 -1.54 -0.06 -9.72
CA ARG A 34 -1.55 -1.11 -8.71
C ARG A 34 -0.82 -0.68 -7.46
N MET A 35 0.30 0.02 -7.64
CA MET A 35 1.06 0.52 -6.49
C MET A 35 0.23 1.50 -5.67
N SER A 36 -0.52 2.36 -6.36
CA SER A 36 -1.37 3.31 -5.69
C SER A 36 -2.45 2.59 -4.85
N GLU A 37 -3.05 1.56 -5.44
CA GLU A 37 -4.05 0.78 -4.73
C GLU A 37 -3.46 0.11 -3.50
N LEU A 38 -2.27 -0.44 -3.65
CA LEU A 38 -1.62 -1.11 -2.51
C LEU A 38 -1.27 -0.12 -1.42
N LYS A 39 -0.83 1.07 -1.78
CA LYS A 39 -0.52 2.09 -0.78
C LYS A 39 -1.76 2.52 -0.02
N ASP A 40 -2.89 2.63 -0.72
CA ASP A 40 -4.15 2.95 -0.05
C ASP A 40 -4.55 1.84 0.91
N GLU A 41 -4.35 0.61 0.49
CA GLU A 41 -4.67 -0.53 1.35
C GLU A 41 -3.79 -0.56 2.59
N ILE A 42 -2.50 -0.25 2.42
CA ILE A 42 -1.57 -0.17 3.54
C ILE A 42 -2.02 0.90 4.51
N GLU A 43 -2.41 2.05 3.98
CA GLU A 43 -2.85 3.15 4.83
C GLU A 43 -4.07 2.77 5.65
N ALA A 44 -5.02 2.08 5.03
CA ALA A 44 -6.22 1.64 5.73
C ALA A 44 -5.88 0.66 6.84
N LYS A 45 -4.94 -0.26 6.55
CA LYS A 45 -4.55 -1.23 7.56
C LYS A 45 -3.76 -0.60 8.69
N LYS A 46 -2.96 0.40 8.39
CA LYS A 46 -2.25 1.12 9.44
C LYS A 46 -3.21 1.84 10.36
N LYS A 47 -4.30 2.36 9.80
CA LYS A 47 -5.31 3.01 10.60
C LYS A 47 -5.99 2.00 11.53
N SER A 48 -6.30 0.81 10.99
CA SER A 48 -6.88 -0.24 11.81
C SER A 48 -5.92 -0.66 12.91
N LEU A 49 -4.63 -0.74 12.60
CA LEU A 49 -3.63 -1.09 13.59
C LEU A 49 -3.58 -0.04 14.70
N GLN A 50 -3.64 1.23 14.33
CA GLN A 50 -3.64 2.28 15.31
C GLN A 50 -4.85 2.18 16.23
N ASN A 51 -6.02 1.84 15.66
CA ASN A 51 -7.21 1.66 16.47
C ASN A 51 -7.03 0.53 17.47
N LEU A 52 -6.38 -0.55 17.04
CA LEU A 52 -6.14 -1.65 17.96
C LEU A 52 -5.15 -1.26 19.05
N GLU A 53 -4.15 -0.47 18.70
CA GLU A 53 -3.18 -0.02 19.69
C GLU A 53 -3.85 0.89 20.72
N ASP A 54 -4.76 1.75 20.25
CA ASP A 54 -5.48 2.63 21.16
C ASP A 54 -6.37 1.80 22.10
N ALA A 55 -7.02 0.79 21.55
CA ALA A 55 -7.86 -0.06 22.38
C ALA A 55 -7.04 -0.82 23.39
N SER A 56 -5.86 -1.27 22.98
CA SER A 56 -4.97 -1.98 23.88
C SER A 56 -4.50 -1.06 25.02
N ASP A 57 -4.16 0.17 24.68
CA ASP A 57 -3.73 1.13 25.68
C ASP A 57 -4.85 1.42 26.69
N ASP A 58 -6.06 1.62 26.18
CA ASP A 58 -7.18 1.86 27.05
C ASP A 58 -7.43 0.69 27.96
N LEU A 59 -7.27 -0.51 27.43
CA LEU A 59 -7.46 -1.71 28.21
C LEU A 59 -6.44 -1.79 29.34
N MET A 60 -5.21 -1.41 29.05
CA MET A 60 -4.18 -1.46 30.06
C MET A 60 -4.39 -0.44 31.15
N MET A 61 -5.17 0.60 30.90
CA MET A 61 -5.46 1.58 31.91
C MET A 61 -6.62 1.19 32.79
N CYS A 62 -7.30 0.11 32.47
CA CYS A 62 -8.33 -0.42 33.34
C CYS A 62 -7.68 -1.12 34.49
N GLU A 63 -8.10 -0.75 35.70
CA GLU A 63 -7.50 -1.35 36.87
C GLU A 63 -8.30 -2.50 37.45
N ASP A 64 -9.52 -2.60 37.07
CA ASP A 64 -10.39 -3.62 37.66
C ASP A 64 -10.51 -4.79 36.70
N ASP A 65 -9.77 -5.85 36.97
CA ASP A 65 -9.77 -7.01 36.09
C ASP A 65 -11.09 -7.72 36.07
N ALA A 66 -11.93 -7.49 37.06
CA ALA A 66 -13.22 -8.16 37.10
C ALA A 66 -14.23 -7.50 36.19
N MET A 67 -13.96 -6.35 35.72
CA MET A 67 -14.90 -5.66 34.85
C MET A 67 -14.75 -6.13 33.42
N LEU A 68 -15.88 -6.24 32.76
CA LEU A 68 -15.85 -6.58 31.34
C LEU A 68 -15.37 -5.38 30.54
N ILE A 69 -14.64 -5.65 29.51
CA ILE A 69 -14.09 -4.58 28.68
C ILE A 69 -15.16 -4.07 27.74
N PRO A 70 -15.44 -2.77 27.78
CA PRO A 70 -16.54 -2.23 26.98
C PRO A 70 -16.16 -1.90 25.55
N TYR A 71 -15.22 -2.62 24.96
CA TYR A 71 -14.84 -2.35 23.60
C TYR A 71 -15.48 -3.32 22.66
N GLN A 72 -15.84 -2.83 21.51
CA GLN A 72 -16.40 -3.69 20.51
C GLN A 72 -15.33 -4.33 19.70
N ILE A 73 -15.02 -5.54 20.05
CA ILE A 73 -14.06 -6.33 19.29
C ILE A 73 -14.83 -7.55 18.84
N GLY A 74 -15.83 -7.28 18.01
CA GLY A 74 -16.72 -8.35 17.59
C GLY A 74 -17.53 -8.82 18.77
N ASP A 75 -17.78 -10.10 18.80
CA ASP A 75 -18.58 -10.69 19.86
C ASP A 75 -17.76 -11.04 21.07
N VAL A 76 -16.51 -10.66 21.06
CA VAL A 76 -15.60 -11.17 22.04
C VAL A 76 -15.69 -10.48 23.37
N PHE A 77 -15.92 -9.18 23.34
CA PHE A 77 -15.74 -8.37 24.54
C PHE A 77 -16.68 -8.73 25.68
N ILE A 78 -17.80 -9.37 25.38
CA ILE A 78 -18.81 -9.58 26.38
C ILE A 78 -18.40 -10.59 27.42
N SER A 79 -17.74 -11.64 27.02
CA SER A 79 -17.50 -12.73 27.95
C SER A 79 -16.02 -12.99 28.21
N HIS A 80 -15.16 -12.03 27.95
CA HIS A 80 -13.74 -12.27 28.14
C HIS A 80 -13.16 -11.35 29.20
N SER A 81 -12.20 -11.87 29.93
CA SER A 81 -11.49 -11.08 30.91
C SER A 81 -10.57 -10.09 30.22
N GLN A 82 -10.02 -9.18 31.02
CA GLN A 82 -9.07 -8.21 30.49
C GLN A 82 -7.88 -8.90 29.87
N GLU A 83 -7.39 -9.94 30.52
CA GLU A 83 -6.23 -10.64 30.05
C GLU A 83 -6.50 -11.32 28.71
N GLU A 84 -7.63 -11.99 28.60
CA GLU A 84 -7.99 -12.65 27.34
C GLU A 84 -8.18 -11.65 26.22
N THR A 85 -8.82 -10.54 26.53
CA THR A 85 -9.03 -9.50 25.53
C THR A 85 -7.71 -8.92 25.08
N GLN A 86 -6.77 -8.74 26.01
CA GLN A 86 -5.46 -8.24 25.68
C GLN A 86 -4.74 -9.18 24.70
N GLU A 87 -4.85 -10.47 24.95
CA GLU A 87 -4.21 -11.45 24.08
C GLU A 87 -4.81 -11.42 22.69
N MET A 88 -6.13 -11.25 22.60
CA MET A 88 -6.78 -11.16 21.32
C MET A 88 -6.37 -9.92 20.56
N LEU A 89 -6.22 -8.80 21.27
CA LEU A 89 -5.77 -7.58 20.65
C LEU A 89 -4.34 -7.72 20.14
N GLU A 90 -3.49 -8.38 20.90
CA GLU A 90 -2.12 -8.59 20.47
C GLU A 90 -2.06 -9.45 19.22
N ALA A 91 -2.87 -10.51 19.19
CA ALA A 91 -2.90 -11.38 18.03
C ALA A 91 -3.40 -10.62 16.80
N ALA A 92 -4.42 -9.79 16.97
CA ALA A 92 -4.95 -9.02 15.85
C ALA A 92 -3.93 -8.01 15.36
N LYS A 93 -3.20 -7.37 16.27
CA LYS A 93 -2.18 -6.42 15.88
C LYS A 93 -1.08 -7.10 15.09
N GLU A 94 -0.68 -8.28 15.55
CA GLU A 94 0.37 -9.00 14.87
C GLU A 94 -0.05 -9.41 13.47
N ALA A 95 -1.31 -9.85 13.33
CA ALA A 95 -1.81 -10.22 12.01
C ALA A 95 -1.81 -9.03 11.07
N LEU A 96 -2.22 -7.85 11.56
CA LEU A 96 -2.21 -6.65 10.74
C LEU A 96 -0.80 -6.23 10.37
N GLN A 97 0.13 -6.33 11.29
CA GLN A 97 1.51 -5.99 11.01
C GLN A 97 2.09 -6.88 9.92
N ASP A 98 1.76 -8.17 9.97
CA ASP A 98 2.22 -9.10 8.94
C ASP A 98 1.61 -8.76 7.59
N GLU A 99 0.33 -8.40 7.57
CA GLU A 99 -0.33 -8.02 6.33
C GLU A 99 0.27 -6.76 5.74
N ILE A 100 0.55 -5.78 6.59
CA ILE A 100 1.18 -4.55 6.14
C ILE A 100 2.56 -4.83 5.54
N LYS A 101 3.33 -5.67 6.21
CA LYS A 101 4.64 -6.03 5.69
C LYS A 101 4.55 -6.70 4.33
N ALA A 102 3.59 -7.60 4.17
CA ALA A 102 3.44 -8.28 2.89
C ALA A 102 3.08 -7.29 1.79
N LEU A 103 2.20 -6.34 2.11
CA LEU A 103 1.82 -5.34 1.12
C LEU A 103 2.99 -4.41 0.79
N GLU A 104 3.77 -4.05 1.79
CA GLU A 104 4.93 -3.19 1.56
C GLU A 104 5.96 -3.89 0.68
N GLY A 105 6.10 -5.20 0.84
CA GLY A 105 6.97 -5.98 -0.03
C GLY A 105 6.51 -5.95 -1.47
N ARG A 106 5.19 -6.03 -1.66
CA ARG A 106 4.64 -5.96 -3.01
C ARG A 106 4.86 -4.59 -3.63
N VAL A 107 4.69 -3.53 -2.85
CA VAL A 107 4.97 -2.18 -3.35
C VAL A 107 6.42 -2.06 -3.75
N SER A 108 7.31 -2.60 -2.94
CA SER A 108 8.73 -2.54 -3.23
C SER A 108 9.06 -3.26 -4.54
N SER A 109 8.45 -4.42 -4.77
CA SER A 109 8.65 -5.15 -6.01
C SER A 109 8.15 -4.36 -7.21
N ILE A 110 7.01 -3.71 -7.07
CA ILE A 110 6.48 -2.90 -8.16
C ILE A 110 7.38 -1.71 -8.42
N GLN A 111 7.93 -1.11 -7.37
CA GLN A 111 8.84 0.01 -7.55
C GLN A 111 10.07 -0.38 -8.37
N GLU A 112 10.56 -1.60 -8.15
CA GLU A 112 11.67 -2.08 -8.94
C GLU A 112 11.30 -2.23 -10.41
N VAL A 113 10.12 -2.77 -10.67
CA VAL A 113 9.65 -2.92 -12.04
C VAL A 113 9.52 -1.55 -12.69
N LEU A 114 8.94 -0.59 -11.96
CA LEU A 114 8.76 0.75 -12.50
C LEU A 114 10.11 1.40 -12.79
N GLY A 115 11.08 1.21 -11.89
CA GLY A 115 12.40 1.75 -12.10
C GLY A 115 13.07 1.20 -13.36
N ASP A 116 12.95 -0.11 -13.55
CA ASP A 116 13.53 -0.73 -14.74
C ASP A 116 12.85 -0.21 -16.01
N LEU A 117 11.53 -0.12 -15.99
CA LEU A 117 10.81 0.37 -17.15
C LEU A 117 11.16 1.82 -17.44
N LYS A 118 11.32 2.63 -16.39
CA LYS A 118 11.74 4.02 -16.60
C LYS A 118 13.07 4.11 -17.31
N VAL A 119 14.03 3.30 -16.84
CA VAL A 119 15.35 3.33 -17.47
C VAL A 119 15.25 2.95 -18.95
N GLN A 120 14.51 1.90 -19.24
CA GLN A 120 14.38 1.45 -20.62
C GLN A 120 13.68 2.46 -21.49
N LEU A 121 12.61 3.05 -20.99
CA LEU A 121 11.83 3.98 -21.79
C LEU A 121 12.55 5.32 -21.96
N TYR A 122 13.19 5.81 -20.90
CA TYR A 122 13.94 7.05 -21.05
C TYR A 122 15.18 6.87 -21.91
N ALA A 123 15.78 5.67 -21.87
CA ALA A 123 16.92 5.41 -22.74
C ALA A 123 16.53 5.51 -24.22
N LYS A 124 15.32 5.11 -24.54
CA LYS A 124 14.88 5.16 -25.92
C LYS A 124 14.25 6.48 -26.30
N PHE A 125 13.41 7.04 -25.43
CA PHE A 125 12.62 8.21 -25.80
C PHE A 125 13.12 9.51 -25.19
N GLY A 126 13.93 9.43 -24.16
CA GLY A 126 14.45 10.62 -23.53
C GLY A 126 13.35 11.55 -23.05
N ASN A 127 13.44 12.81 -23.48
CA ASN A 127 12.44 13.79 -23.08
C ASN A 127 11.13 13.66 -23.82
N ASN A 128 11.04 12.74 -24.76
CA ASN A 128 9.83 12.56 -25.52
C ASN A 128 8.77 11.79 -24.80
N ILE A 129 9.08 11.26 -23.63
CA ILE A 129 8.10 10.50 -22.87
C ILE A 129 8.02 11.06 -21.46
N ASN A 130 6.83 11.04 -20.90
CA ASN A 130 6.61 11.51 -19.55
C ASN A 130 6.14 10.35 -18.69
N LEU A 131 7.00 9.95 -17.77
CA LEU A 131 6.69 8.86 -16.86
C LEU A 131 6.62 9.33 -15.42
N GLU A 132 6.20 10.57 -15.21
CA GLU A 132 6.10 11.08 -13.89
C GLU A 132 5.01 10.38 -13.14
N ALA A 133 5.34 9.84 -12.01
CA ALA A 133 4.38 9.17 -11.19
C ALA A 133 4.25 9.91 -9.90
N ASP A 134 3.05 9.97 -9.46
CA ASP A 134 2.79 10.47 -8.13
C ASP A 134 3.09 9.35 -7.19
N GLU A 135 4.34 9.31 -6.78
CA GLU A 135 4.74 8.20 -6.01
C GLU A 135 4.54 8.29 -4.59
N SER A 136 4.20 9.37 -4.12
CA SER A 136 4.17 9.59 -2.70
C SER A 136 3.37 8.63 -1.88
#